data_f09aedb0f86de1b87b83eec5d734959b
#
_entry.id   f09aedb0f86de1b87b83eec5d734959b
#
_cell.length_a   1.000
_cell.length_b   1.000
_cell.length_c   1.000
_cell.angle_alpha   90.00
_cell.angle_beta   90.00
_cell.angle_gamma   90.00
#
_symmetry.space_group_name_H-M   'P 1'
#
loop_
_entity.id
_entity.type
_entity.pdbx_description
1 polymer ?
#
loop_
_entity_poly.entity_id
_entity_poly.type
_entity_poly.pdbx_seq_one_letter_code
_entity_poly.pdbx_strand_id
1 'polypeptide(L)'
;TAVAGQLLGKQLIYLEAGSGAQKPVSTDIIHAVHQQLHVPLIVGGGIRTPQAMIQAFDAGADIVVIGNHFEQYPQQLPLFIHTLSHYEHNRAR
;
A
#
# COMPACT_ATOMS: atom_id res chain seq x y z
N THR A 1 -15.94 -5.85 -3.12
CA THR A 1 -14.68 -5.92 -2.36
C THR A 1 -14.80 -5.14 -1.07
N ALA A 2 -14.58 -5.81 0.03
CA ALA A 2 -14.66 -5.16 1.33
C ALA A 2 -13.39 -4.36 1.58
N VAL A 3 -13.56 -3.11 1.97
CA VAL A 3 -12.46 -2.26 2.39
C VAL A 3 -12.75 -1.76 3.79
N ALA A 4 -11.79 -1.92 4.68
CA ALA A 4 -11.91 -1.45 6.05
C ALA A 4 -10.93 -0.31 6.30
N GLY A 5 -11.41 0.73 6.96
CA GLY A 5 -10.56 1.83 7.40
C GLY A 5 -10.56 1.89 8.91
N GLN A 6 -9.40 2.07 9.48
CA GLN A 6 -9.23 2.15 10.93
C GLN A 6 -8.40 3.36 11.30
N LEU A 7 -8.86 4.10 12.30
CA LEU A 7 -8.08 5.20 12.85
C LEU A 7 -7.23 4.67 14.00
N LEU A 8 -5.93 4.63 13.78
CA LEU A 8 -4.98 4.09 14.73
C LEU A 8 -4.35 5.20 15.56
N GLY A 9 -4.65 5.22 16.84
CA GLY A 9 -4.07 6.20 17.76
C GLY A 9 -4.40 7.63 17.42
N LYS A 10 -5.46 7.86 16.65
CA LYS A 10 -5.87 9.20 16.20
C LYS A 10 -4.83 9.89 15.32
N GLN A 11 -3.79 9.17 14.88
CA GLN A 11 -2.68 9.76 14.14
C GLN A 11 -2.45 9.16 12.78
N LEU A 12 -3.11 8.04 12.45
CA LEU A 12 -2.98 7.45 11.12
C LEU A 12 -4.20 6.61 10.80
N ILE A 13 -4.38 6.36 9.51
CA ILE A 13 -5.51 5.57 9.01
C ILE A 13 -4.98 4.38 8.24
N TYR A 14 -5.60 3.24 8.44
CA TYR A 14 -5.26 2.00 7.77
C TYR A 14 -6.41 1.60 6.85
N LEU A 15 -6.12 1.48 5.55
CA LEU A 15 -7.05 0.91 4.57
C LEU A 15 -6.60 -0.51 4.26
N GLU A 16 -7.52 -1.45 4.43
CA GLU A 16 -7.21 -2.85 4.25
C GLU A 16 -8.23 -3.51 3.34
N ALA A 17 -7.75 -4.28 2.37
CA ALA A 17 -8.60 -4.96 1.40
C ALA A 17 -9.27 -6.21 1.97
N GLY A 18 -8.98 -6.54 3.21
CA GLY A 18 -9.55 -7.72 3.85
C GLY A 18 -8.58 -8.89 3.84
N SER A 19 -8.72 -9.73 4.85
CA SER A 19 -7.87 -10.91 5.00
C SER A 19 -8.09 -11.86 3.83
N GLY A 20 -7.00 -12.27 3.20
CA GLY A 20 -7.07 -13.17 2.07
C GLY A 20 -7.53 -12.55 0.78
N ALA A 21 -7.63 -11.23 0.72
CA ALA A 21 -8.05 -10.53 -0.49
C ALA A 21 -7.13 -10.85 -1.66
N GLN A 22 -7.71 -11.07 -2.83
CA GLN A 22 -6.95 -11.33 -4.04
C GLN A 22 -6.59 -10.05 -4.76
N LYS A 23 -7.29 -8.96 -4.47
CA LYS A 23 -7.05 -7.66 -5.08
C LYS A 23 -6.71 -6.65 -3.99
N PRO A 24 -5.79 -5.73 -4.27
CA PRO A 24 -5.49 -4.68 -3.31
C PRO A 24 -6.63 -3.66 -3.24
N VAL A 25 -6.52 -2.74 -2.29
CA VAL A 25 -7.41 -1.59 -2.21
C VAL A 25 -7.32 -0.81 -3.52
N SER A 26 -8.46 -0.42 -4.05
CA SER A 26 -8.52 0.36 -5.30
C SER A 26 -7.73 1.67 -5.18
N THR A 27 -6.98 2.01 -6.21
CA THR A 27 -6.24 3.28 -6.24
C THR A 27 -7.17 4.48 -6.16
N ASP A 28 -8.39 4.36 -6.70
CA ASP A 28 -9.38 5.42 -6.61
C ASP A 28 -9.78 5.67 -5.16
N ILE A 29 -9.96 4.61 -4.38
CA ILE A 29 -10.30 4.74 -2.97
C ILE A 29 -9.13 5.35 -2.19
N ILE A 30 -7.91 4.90 -2.45
CA ILE A 30 -6.72 5.44 -1.79
C ILE A 30 -6.62 6.94 -2.06
N HIS A 31 -6.78 7.33 -3.31
CA HIS A 31 -6.67 8.73 -3.71
C HIS A 31 -7.76 9.58 -3.04
N ALA A 32 -9.00 9.09 -3.04
CA ALA A 32 -10.11 9.81 -2.44
C ALA A 32 -9.90 10.00 -0.93
N VAL A 33 -9.46 8.95 -0.24
CA VAL A 33 -9.18 9.04 1.19
C VAL A 33 -8.02 9.99 1.46
N HIS A 34 -6.95 9.86 0.67
CA HIS A 34 -5.78 10.71 0.82
C HIS A 34 -6.12 12.20 0.73
N GLN A 35 -7.01 12.56 -0.18
CA GLN A 35 -7.41 13.96 -0.36
C GLN A 35 -8.16 14.53 0.84
N GLN A 36 -8.77 13.69 1.65
CA GLN A 36 -9.56 14.11 2.79
C GLN A 36 -8.80 14.10 4.11
N LEU A 37 -7.59 13.56 4.13
CA LEU A 37 -6.85 13.31 5.36
C LEU A 37 -5.62 14.19 5.47
N HIS A 38 -5.30 14.52 6.72
CA HIS A 38 -4.06 15.22 7.05
C HIS A 38 -3.13 14.33 7.87
N VAL A 39 -3.42 13.04 7.96
CA VAL A 39 -2.63 12.07 8.72
C VAL A 39 -2.09 11.00 7.77
N PRO A 40 -1.01 10.29 8.15
CA PRO A 40 -0.46 9.26 7.30
C PRO A 40 -1.47 8.17 6.98
N LEU A 41 -1.38 7.64 5.78
CA LEU A 41 -2.28 6.61 5.27
C LEU A 41 -1.49 5.33 5.04
N ILE A 42 -1.92 4.26 5.69
CA ILE A 42 -1.35 2.92 5.54
C ILE A 42 -2.30 2.10 4.68
N VAL A 43 -1.76 1.46 3.66
CA VAL A 43 -2.55 0.61 2.76
C VAL A 43 -1.99 -0.80 2.77
N GLY A 44 -2.86 -1.79 2.89
CA GLY A 44 -2.42 -3.17 2.91
C GLY A 44 -3.44 -4.15 2.37
N GLY A 45 -2.98 -5.38 2.22
CA GLY A 45 -3.79 -6.46 1.71
C GLY A 45 -3.79 -6.54 0.18
N GLY A 46 -3.57 -7.72 -0.35
CA GLY A 46 -3.68 -7.98 -1.78
C GLY A 46 -2.54 -7.45 -2.65
N ILE A 47 -1.54 -6.84 -2.08
CA ILE A 47 -0.39 -6.33 -2.84
C ILE A 47 0.52 -7.52 -3.17
N ARG A 48 0.66 -7.85 -4.45
CA ARG A 48 1.42 -9.04 -4.88
C ARG A 48 2.47 -8.75 -5.94
N THR A 49 2.53 -7.53 -6.43
CA THR A 49 3.50 -7.14 -7.45
C THR A 49 4.13 -5.80 -7.09
N PRO A 50 5.36 -5.56 -7.56
CA PRO A 50 5.97 -4.25 -7.37
C PRO A 50 5.13 -3.12 -7.97
N GLN A 51 4.47 -3.37 -9.11
CA GLN A 51 3.62 -2.37 -9.73
C GLN A 51 2.45 -1.97 -8.83
N ALA A 52 1.79 -2.96 -8.21
CA ALA A 52 0.68 -2.67 -7.30
C ALA A 52 1.15 -1.83 -6.11
N MET A 53 2.35 -2.12 -5.60
CA MET A 53 2.95 -1.35 -4.53
C MET A 53 3.15 0.12 -4.96
N ILE A 54 3.73 0.32 -6.13
CA ILE A 54 3.97 1.67 -6.65
C ILE A 54 2.66 2.41 -6.89
N GLN A 55 1.66 1.72 -7.44
CA GLN A 55 0.35 2.33 -7.67
C GLN A 55 -0.28 2.82 -6.37
N ALA A 56 -0.11 2.07 -5.28
CA ALA A 56 -0.62 2.50 -3.98
C ALA A 56 0.08 3.77 -3.50
N PHE A 57 1.40 3.83 -3.64
CA PHE A 57 2.15 5.03 -3.27
C PHE A 57 1.75 6.23 -4.13
N ASP A 58 1.63 6.03 -5.44
CA ASP A 58 1.23 7.10 -6.34
C ASP A 58 -0.17 7.63 -6.03
N ALA A 59 -1.05 6.76 -5.56
CA ALA A 59 -2.42 7.15 -5.21
C ALA A 59 -2.48 7.94 -3.89
N GLY A 60 -1.44 7.86 -3.07
CA GLY A 60 -1.37 8.64 -1.84
C GLY A 60 -1.02 7.88 -0.57
N ALA A 61 -0.73 6.58 -0.68
CA ALA A 61 -0.33 5.81 0.50
C ALA A 61 1.03 6.28 1.00
N ASP A 62 1.16 6.45 2.31
CA ASP A 62 2.43 6.77 2.94
C ASP A 62 3.19 5.50 3.32
N ILE A 63 2.46 4.44 3.67
CA ILE A 63 3.02 3.15 4.04
C ILE A 63 2.22 2.07 3.33
N VAL A 64 2.91 1.10 2.76
CA VAL A 64 2.29 -0.05 2.11
C VAL A 64 2.72 -1.32 2.83
N VAL A 65 1.74 -2.13 3.24
CA VAL A 65 1.98 -3.39 3.93
C VAL A 65 1.73 -4.53 2.95
N ILE A 66 2.71 -5.38 2.75
CA ILE A 66 2.64 -6.47 1.77
C ILE A 66 2.33 -7.81 2.43
N GLY A 67 2.71 -7.94 3.70
CA GLY A 67 2.27 -9.07 4.52
C GLY A 67 2.72 -10.44 4.01
N ASN A 68 1.74 -11.32 3.87
CA ASN A 68 1.99 -12.75 3.64
C ASN A 68 2.62 -13.07 2.30
N HIS A 69 2.64 -12.13 1.37
CA HIS A 69 3.19 -12.41 0.05
C HIS A 69 4.64 -12.91 0.14
N PHE A 70 5.46 -12.27 0.97
CA PHE A 70 6.86 -12.64 1.09
C PHE A 70 7.07 -13.93 1.87
N GLU A 71 6.10 -14.35 2.66
CA GLU A 71 6.17 -15.65 3.31
C GLU A 71 6.09 -16.77 2.29
N GLN A 72 5.28 -16.59 1.25
CA GLN A 72 5.10 -17.55 0.18
C GLN A 72 6.14 -17.40 -0.92
N TYR A 73 6.61 -16.19 -1.15
CA TYR A 73 7.52 -15.88 -2.26
C TYR A 73 8.68 -15.01 -1.78
N PRO A 74 9.52 -15.55 -0.85
CA PRO A 74 10.61 -14.73 -0.30
C PRO A 74 11.62 -14.29 -1.34
N GLN A 75 11.73 -15.01 -2.45
CA GLN A 75 12.65 -14.67 -3.53
C GLN A 75 12.24 -13.37 -4.25
N GLN A 76 11.03 -12.89 -4.04
CA GLN A 76 10.58 -11.64 -4.66
C GLN A 76 10.93 -10.40 -3.86
N LEU A 77 11.38 -10.57 -2.61
CA LEU A 77 11.71 -9.42 -1.77
C LEU A 77 12.75 -8.49 -2.41
N PRO A 78 13.86 -8.99 -2.97
CA PRO A 78 14.83 -8.09 -3.60
C PRO A 78 14.23 -7.28 -4.74
N LEU A 79 13.31 -7.85 -5.51
CA LEU A 79 12.66 -7.15 -6.61
C LEU A 79 11.82 -5.99 -6.10
N PHE A 80 11.05 -6.21 -5.03
CA PHE A 80 10.25 -5.15 -4.42
C PHE A 80 11.14 -4.04 -3.86
N ILE A 81 12.22 -4.41 -3.19
CA ILE A 81 13.16 -3.43 -2.62
C ILE A 81 13.80 -2.60 -3.71
N HIS A 82 14.23 -3.26 -4.79
CA HIS A 82 14.83 -2.55 -5.92
C HIS A 82 13.84 -1.57 -6.55
N THR A 83 12.61 -2.01 -6.76
CA THR A 83 11.57 -1.17 -7.35
C THR A 83 11.26 0.03 -6.45
N LEU A 84 11.15 -0.20 -5.15
CA LEU A 84 10.88 0.88 -4.21
C LEU A 84 12.02 1.90 -4.17
N SER A 85 13.25 1.42 -4.13
CA SER A 85 14.42 2.30 -4.12
C SER A 85 14.45 3.19 -5.35
N HIS A 86 14.17 2.61 -6.50
CA HIS A 86 14.13 3.36 -7.77
C HIS A 86 13.01 4.38 -7.77
N TYR A 87 11.84 4.00 -7.27
CA TYR A 87 10.70 4.88 -7.17
C TYR A 87 10.98 6.08 -6.27
N GLU A 88 11.57 5.84 -5.10
CA GLU A 88 11.91 6.92 -4.17
C GLU A 88 12.93 7.88 -4.77
N HIS A 89 13.92 7.35 -5.47
CA HIS A 89 14.94 8.16 -6.13
C HIS A 89 14.29 9.10 -7.15
N ASN A 90 13.40 8.59 -7.97
CA ASN A 90 12.72 9.38 -8.98
C ASN A 90 11.79 10.41 -8.36
N ARG A 91 11.16 10.05 -7.26
CA ARG A 91 10.20 10.91 -6.60
C ARG A 91 10.87 12.08 -5.85
N ALA A 92 12.09 11.86 -5.40
CA ALA A 92 12.83 12.88 -4.64
C ALA A 92 13.27 14.07 -5.51
N ARG A 93 13.07 13.96 -6.81
CA ARG A 93 13.42 15.03 -7.74
C ARG A 93 12.24 15.98 -7.88
#